data_4faf15ea5d30ff1fc2dbb33f8261ea97
#
_entry.id   4faf15ea5d30ff1fc2dbb33f8261ea97
#
_cell.length_a   1.000
_cell.length_b   1.000
_cell.length_c   1.000
_cell.angle_alpha   90.00
_cell.angle_beta   90.00
_cell.angle_gamma   90.00
#
_symmetry.space_group_name_H-M   'P 1'
#
loop_
_entity.id
_entity.type
_entity.pdbx_description
1 polymer ?
#
loop_
_entity_poly.entity_id
_entity_poly.type
_entity_poly.pdbx_seq_one_letter_code
_entity_poly.pdbx_strand_id
1 'polypeptide(L)'
;MLVLTVSSDNFEFGLSIRELLRIWGKIIEHKEDEIIIDLSHCRFCNCCLLLGLHLLHKNLSQEGCRISLNTDCIHPAFASYLVLTSFTEGLNPNHFSSEQMDQLLLHYQNRTYLPLLDFPATELLADSQIRDRLLSFLSQSIQNKLHLDPQIFIAVSYLITEAVNNIKDHARTPRGYLFTQFYPRKGLMDI
;
A
#
# COMPACT_ATOMS: atom_id res chain seq x y z
N MET A 1 8.45 16.89 -20.03
CA MET A 1 8.27 15.44 -19.73
C MET A 1 9.45 14.96 -18.91
N LEU A 2 9.19 14.45 -17.71
CA LEU A 2 10.20 13.91 -16.78
C LEU A 2 10.08 12.38 -16.73
N VAL A 3 11.17 11.66 -17.00
CA VAL A 3 11.21 10.19 -16.87
C VAL A 3 12.01 9.84 -15.61
N LEU A 4 11.40 9.09 -14.70
CA LEU A 4 11.96 8.70 -13.41
C LEU A 4 12.06 7.18 -13.34
N THR A 5 13.23 6.64 -13.65
CA THR A 5 13.51 5.20 -13.55
C THR A 5 13.60 4.82 -12.08
N VAL A 6 12.82 3.82 -11.68
CA VAL A 6 12.89 3.21 -10.36
C VAL A 6 14.02 2.19 -10.36
N SER A 7 14.90 2.27 -9.37
CA SER A 7 16.00 1.31 -9.24
C SER A 7 15.45 -0.09 -8.96
N SER A 8 16.03 -1.09 -9.60
CA SER A 8 15.64 -2.49 -9.45
C SER A 8 15.89 -3.00 -8.01
N ASP A 9 15.05 -3.97 -7.60
CA ASP A 9 15.27 -4.81 -6.42
C ASP A 9 15.30 -4.09 -5.07
N ASN A 10 14.27 -3.25 -4.82
CA ASN A 10 14.08 -2.62 -3.52
C ASN A 10 13.39 -3.58 -2.53
N PHE A 11 14.20 -4.42 -1.86
CA PHE A 11 13.73 -5.35 -0.83
C PHE A 11 13.75 -4.77 0.58
N GLU A 12 14.56 -3.75 0.82
CA GLU A 12 14.75 -3.16 2.13
C GLU A 12 13.94 -1.87 2.28
N PHE A 13 13.30 -1.72 3.43
CA PHE A 13 12.50 -0.53 3.75
C PHE A 13 13.30 0.77 3.60
N GLY A 14 14.53 0.82 4.13
CA GLY A 14 15.38 2.01 4.05
C GLY A 14 15.74 2.41 2.62
N LEU A 15 15.97 1.43 1.74
CA LEU A 15 16.22 1.70 0.31
C LEU A 15 14.96 2.22 -0.39
N SER A 16 13.79 1.69 -0.04
CA SER A 16 12.51 2.14 -0.58
C SER A 16 12.18 3.58 -0.22
N ILE A 17 12.40 3.96 1.03
CA ILE A 17 12.24 5.37 1.47
C ILE A 17 13.21 6.28 0.73
N ARG A 18 14.48 5.90 0.61
CA ARG A 18 15.47 6.69 -0.14
C ARG A 18 15.07 6.87 -1.59
N GLU A 19 14.55 5.83 -2.22
CA GLU A 19 14.09 5.88 -3.61
C GLU A 19 12.88 6.79 -3.77
N LEU A 20 11.90 6.72 -2.86
CA LEU A 20 10.75 7.63 -2.85
C LEU A 20 11.17 9.09 -2.68
N LEU A 21 12.10 9.36 -1.77
CA LEU A 21 12.63 10.72 -1.56
C LEU A 21 13.40 11.22 -2.79
N ARG A 22 14.15 10.35 -3.47
CA ARG A 22 14.84 10.67 -4.73
C ARG A 22 13.85 11.05 -5.84
N ILE A 23 12.80 10.25 -6.00
CA ILE A 23 11.72 10.48 -6.98
C ILE A 23 11.02 11.81 -6.67
N TRP A 24 10.59 11.98 -5.44
CA TRP A 24 9.90 13.17 -4.97
C TRP A 24 10.75 14.44 -5.15
N GLY A 25 12.04 14.39 -4.77
CA GLY A 25 12.96 15.50 -4.95
C GLY A 25 13.07 15.94 -6.41
N LYS A 26 13.19 14.98 -7.34
CA LYS A 26 13.24 15.30 -8.77
C LYS A 26 11.94 15.92 -9.31
N ILE A 27 10.79 15.46 -8.83
CA ILE A 27 9.50 16.03 -9.22
C ILE A 27 9.40 17.49 -8.78
N ILE A 28 9.78 17.80 -7.54
CA ILE A 28 9.77 19.18 -7.02
C ILE A 28 10.75 20.06 -7.80
N GLU A 29 11.92 19.54 -8.11
CA GLU A 29 12.98 20.28 -8.81
C GLU A 29 12.57 20.65 -10.24
N HIS A 30 11.96 19.72 -10.97
CA HIS A 30 11.68 19.89 -12.40
C HIS A 30 10.31 20.50 -12.71
N LYS A 31 9.31 20.35 -11.84
CA LYS A 31 7.95 20.91 -11.99
C LYS A 31 7.31 20.66 -13.37
N GLU A 32 7.50 19.46 -13.90
CA GLU A 32 6.99 19.07 -15.22
C GLU A 32 5.51 18.67 -15.14
N ASP A 33 4.76 19.03 -16.18
CA ASP A 33 3.33 18.67 -16.27
C ASP A 33 3.11 17.21 -16.70
N GLU A 34 4.16 16.55 -17.14
CA GLU A 34 4.11 15.15 -17.60
C GLU A 34 5.27 14.36 -17.00
N ILE A 35 4.91 13.31 -16.26
CA ILE A 35 5.84 12.47 -15.51
C ILE A 35 5.62 11.01 -15.89
N ILE A 36 6.71 10.32 -16.20
CA ILE A 36 6.71 8.87 -16.43
C ILE A 36 7.53 8.22 -15.32
N ILE A 37 6.89 7.35 -14.53
CA ILE A 37 7.59 6.47 -13.59
C ILE A 37 7.93 5.18 -14.34
N ASP A 38 9.21 4.96 -14.55
CA ASP A 38 9.69 3.82 -15.32
C ASP A 38 10.02 2.63 -14.40
N LEU A 39 9.22 1.57 -14.51
CA LEU A 39 9.34 0.31 -13.78
C LEU A 39 9.96 -0.81 -14.64
N SER A 40 10.38 -0.52 -15.87
CA SER A 40 10.84 -1.52 -16.84
C SER A 40 12.00 -2.40 -16.32
N HIS A 41 12.84 -1.85 -15.45
CA HIS A 41 13.97 -2.57 -14.85
C HIS A 41 13.66 -3.18 -13.48
N CYS A 42 12.44 -3.03 -12.96
CA CYS A 42 12.06 -3.59 -11.68
C CYS A 42 11.73 -5.08 -11.78
N ARG A 43 12.27 -5.86 -10.86
CA ARG A 43 11.89 -7.27 -10.66
C ARG A 43 11.01 -7.46 -9.46
N PHE A 44 11.12 -6.55 -8.50
CA PHE A 44 10.34 -6.55 -7.28
C PHE A 44 10.38 -5.17 -6.61
N CYS A 45 9.26 -4.78 -5.99
CA CYS A 45 9.18 -3.65 -5.07
C CYS A 45 8.45 -4.12 -3.80
N ASN A 46 8.92 -3.69 -2.63
CA ASN A 46 8.22 -3.97 -1.38
C ASN A 46 6.97 -3.08 -1.20
N CYS A 47 6.17 -3.38 -0.18
CA CYS A 47 4.93 -2.64 0.11
C CYS A 47 5.16 -1.14 0.28
N CYS A 48 6.22 -0.73 0.97
CA CYS A 48 6.53 0.68 1.22
C CYS A 48 6.75 1.45 -0.09
N LEU A 49 7.54 0.92 -1.01
CA LEU A 49 7.79 1.57 -2.29
C LEU A 49 6.53 1.63 -3.14
N LEU A 50 5.80 0.52 -3.27
CA LEU A 50 4.55 0.49 -4.05
C LEU A 50 3.50 1.43 -3.49
N LEU A 51 3.28 1.42 -2.17
CA LEU A 51 2.34 2.34 -1.53
C LEU A 51 2.74 3.80 -1.77
N GLY A 52 4.02 4.12 -1.61
CA GLY A 52 4.54 5.47 -1.88
C GLY A 52 4.36 5.91 -3.33
N LEU A 53 4.64 5.02 -4.30
CA LEU A 53 4.41 5.31 -5.73
C LEU A 53 2.92 5.48 -6.05
N HIS A 54 2.04 4.68 -5.43
CA HIS A 54 0.60 4.84 -5.57
C HIS A 54 0.12 6.21 -5.07
N LEU A 55 0.53 6.59 -3.87
CA LEU A 55 0.18 7.89 -3.28
C LEU A 55 0.70 9.05 -4.14
N LEU A 56 1.92 8.94 -4.62
CA LEU A 56 2.52 9.91 -5.52
C LEU A 56 1.73 10.05 -6.82
N HIS A 57 1.41 8.93 -7.47
CA HIS A 57 0.59 8.91 -8.68
C HIS A 57 -0.77 9.59 -8.45
N LYS A 58 -1.45 9.23 -7.35
CA LYS A 58 -2.76 9.77 -7.03
C LYS A 58 -2.73 11.28 -6.75
N ASN A 59 -1.80 11.74 -5.94
CA ASN A 59 -1.68 13.15 -5.59
C ASN A 59 -1.36 14.01 -6.81
N LEU A 60 -0.37 13.63 -7.61
CA LEU A 60 0.00 14.36 -8.82
C LEU A 60 -1.13 14.39 -9.86
N SER A 61 -1.85 13.29 -10.02
CA SER A 61 -3.03 13.25 -10.90
C SER A 61 -4.13 14.20 -10.44
N GLN A 62 -4.35 14.33 -9.13
CA GLN A 62 -5.30 15.28 -8.55
C GLN A 62 -4.88 16.74 -8.74
N GLU A 63 -3.58 17.01 -8.77
CA GLU A 63 -3.00 18.33 -9.06
C GLU A 63 -3.00 18.67 -10.57
N GLY A 64 -3.50 17.76 -11.41
CA GLY A 64 -3.59 17.96 -12.86
C GLY A 64 -2.33 17.55 -13.64
N CYS A 65 -1.33 16.98 -12.97
CA CYS A 65 -0.15 16.43 -13.64
C CYS A 65 -0.51 15.13 -14.39
N ARG A 66 -0.03 15.00 -15.62
CA ARG A 66 -0.14 13.75 -16.37
C ARG A 66 0.95 12.79 -15.92
N ILE A 67 0.57 11.83 -15.08
CA ILE A 67 1.49 10.81 -14.59
C ILE A 67 1.13 9.45 -15.18
N SER A 68 2.12 8.73 -15.66
CA SER A 68 1.97 7.39 -16.21
C SER A 68 3.06 6.45 -15.72
N LEU A 69 2.80 5.15 -15.82
CA LEU A 69 3.77 4.11 -15.51
C LEU A 69 4.27 3.49 -16.81
N ASN A 70 5.58 3.48 -16.99
CA ASN A 70 6.18 2.65 -18.01
C ASN A 70 6.43 1.24 -17.45
N THR A 71 5.73 0.26 -18.00
CA THR A 71 5.86 -1.16 -17.67
C THR A 71 6.34 -1.99 -18.85
N ASP A 72 6.84 -1.35 -19.90
CA ASP A 72 7.39 -2.04 -21.06
C ASP A 72 8.59 -2.91 -20.64
N CYS A 73 8.61 -4.15 -21.09
CA CYS A 73 9.66 -5.12 -20.73
C CYS A 73 9.79 -5.44 -19.23
N ILE A 74 8.81 -5.09 -18.41
CA ILE A 74 8.77 -5.46 -16.99
C ILE A 74 8.86 -6.98 -16.81
N HIS A 75 9.53 -7.42 -15.75
CA HIS A 75 9.62 -8.84 -15.43
C HIS A 75 8.22 -9.46 -15.23
N PRO A 76 7.84 -10.58 -15.92
CA PRO A 76 6.47 -11.12 -15.88
C PRO A 76 5.92 -11.40 -14.49
N ALA A 77 6.77 -11.90 -13.57
CA ALA A 77 6.34 -12.15 -12.20
C ALA A 77 6.02 -10.84 -11.45
N PHE A 78 6.74 -9.74 -11.75
CA PHE A 78 6.45 -8.45 -11.15
C PHE A 78 5.19 -7.83 -11.78
N ALA A 79 4.99 -7.94 -13.08
CA ALA A 79 3.75 -7.53 -13.74
C ALA A 79 2.53 -8.23 -13.11
N SER A 80 2.60 -9.56 -12.94
CA SER A 80 1.55 -10.32 -12.25
C SER A 80 1.32 -9.84 -10.82
N TYR A 81 2.39 -9.52 -10.09
CA TYR A 81 2.29 -9.00 -8.72
C TYR A 81 1.57 -7.64 -8.67
N LEU A 82 1.87 -6.72 -9.60
CA LEU A 82 1.18 -5.42 -9.68
C LEU A 82 -0.32 -5.60 -9.92
N VAL A 83 -0.70 -6.51 -10.81
CA VAL A 83 -2.12 -6.84 -11.06
C VAL A 83 -2.78 -7.43 -9.81
N LEU A 84 -2.15 -8.43 -9.19
CA LEU A 84 -2.68 -9.11 -8.01
C LEU A 84 -2.86 -8.17 -6.81
N THR A 85 -2.01 -7.17 -6.69
CA THR A 85 -2.05 -6.19 -5.61
C THR A 85 -2.92 -4.97 -5.92
N SER A 86 -3.59 -4.95 -7.10
CA SER A 86 -4.39 -3.81 -7.57
C SER A 86 -3.62 -2.50 -7.57
N PHE A 87 -2.33 -2.58 -7.94
CA PHE A 87 -1.46 -1.42 -7.96
C PHE A 87 -2.00 -0.37 -8.95
N THR A 88 -1.91 0.89 -8.58
CA THR A 88 -2.43 2.11 -9.19
C THR A 88 -3.90 2.40 -8.94
N GLU A 89 -4.79 1.43 -9.00
CA GLU A 89 -6.22 1.67 -8.78
C GLU A 89 -6.59 1.61 -7.29
N GLY A 90 -6.06 0.59 -6.59
CA GLY A 90 -6.47 0.23 -5.25
C GLY A 90 -7.89 -0.35 -5.21
N LEU A 91 -8.17 -1.13 -4.19
CA LEU A 91 -9.54 -1.55 -3.90
C LEU A 91 -10.18 -0.55 -2.93
N ASN A 92 -11.37 -0.07 -3.29
CA ASN A 92 -12.13 0.86 -2.45
C ASN A 92 -13.28 0.15 -1.73
N PRO A 93 -13.10 -0.26 -0.45
CA PRO A 93 -14.13 -0.97 0.30
C PRO A 93 -15.41 -0.18 0.55
N ASN A 94 -15.41 1.14 0.40
CA ASN A 94 -16.62 1.96 0.62
C ASN A 94 -17.77 1.63 -0.34
N HIS A 95 -17.45 0.97 -1.45
CA HIS A 95 -18.46 0.49 -2.39
C HIS A 95 -18.99 -0.91 -2.05
N PHE A 96 -18.42 -1.54 -1.01
CA PHE A 96 -18.81 -2.88 -0.62
C PHE A 96 -19.88 -2.84 0.49
N SER A 97 -20.84 -3.73 0.38
CA SER A 97 -21.69 -4.07 1.54
C SER A 97 -20.80 -4.78 2.59
N SER A 98 -21.31 -4.86 3.82
CA SER A 98 -20.63 -5.62 4.89
C SER A 98 -20.32 -7.05 4.47
N GLU A 99 -21.25 -7.68 3.75
CA GLU A 99 -21.12 -9.05 3.24
C GLU A 99 -20.01 -9.17 2.17
N GLN A 100 -19.96 -8.22 1.24
CA GLN A 100 -18.90 -8.17 0.23
C GLN A 100 -17.53 -7.93 0.86
N MET A 101 -17.46 -7.11 1.90
CA MET A 101 -16.23 -6.89 2.64
C MET A 101 -15.76 -8.17 3.34
N ASP A 102 -16.66 -8.88 4.01
CA ASP A 102 -16.33 -10.15 4.66
C ASP A 102 -15.86 -11.20 3.65
N GLN A 103 -16.50 -11.29 2.49
CA GLN A 103 -16.07 -12.17 1.41
C GLN A 103 -14.68 -11.80 0.86
N LEU A 104 -14.41 -10.51 0.68
CA LEU A 104 -13.10 -10.02 0.26
C LEU A 104 -12.03 -10.43 1.26
N LEU A 105 -12.23 -10.15 2.54
CA LEU A 105 -11.26 -10.47 3.59
C LEU A 105 -11.05 -11.97 3.72
N LEU A 106 -12.11 -12.77 3.63
CA LEU A 106 -12.02 -14.22 3.62
C LEU A 106 -11.18 -14.74 2.46
N HIS A 107 -11.34 -14.15 1.26
CA HIS A 107 -10.53 -14.51 0.09
C HIS A 107 -9.03 -14.29 0.33
N TYR A 108 -8.65 -13.24 1.06
CA TYR A 108 -7.26 -12.91 1.35
C TYR A 108 -6.70 -13.53 2.63
N GLN A 109 -7.53 -14.21 3.44
CA GLN A 109 -7.12 -14.78 4.73
C GLN A 109 -5.89 -15.70 4.62
N ASN A 110 -5.86 -16.54 3.57
CA ASN A 110 -4.78 -17.50 3.32
C ASN A 110 -3.75 -17.03 2.30
N ARG A 111 -3.87 -15.80 1.79
CA ARG A 111 -2.91 -15.23 0.84
C ARG A 111 -1.71 -14.62 1.59
N THR A 112 -0.58 -14.52 0.89
CA THR A 112 0.63 -13.87 1.42
C THR A 112 0.59 -12.36 1.29
N TYR A 113 -0.47 -11.79 0.77
CA TYR A 113 -0.65 -10.36 0.59
C TYR A 113 -2.11 -9.96 0.84
N LEU A 114 -2.31 -8.71 1.20
CA LEU A 114 -3.56 -8.00 1.08
C LEU A 114 -3.35 -6.95 -0.02
N PRO A 115 -4.23 -6.82 -1.01
CA PRO A 115 -4.05 -5.83 -2.07
C PRO A 115 -4.07 -4.42 -1.49
N LEU A 116 -3.67 -3.45 -2.29
CA LEU A 116 -3.77 -2.06 -1.92
C LEU A 116 -5.23 -1.69 -1.66
N LEU A 117 -5.55 -1.36 -0.42
CA LEU A 117 -6.88 -0.96 0.02
C LEU A 117 -6.91 0.53 0.33
N ASP A 118 -7.93 1.19 -0.18
CA ASP A 118 -8.27 2.57 0.11
C ASP A 118 -9.44 2.58 1.10
N PHE A 119 -9.21 2.83 2.38
CA PHE A 119 -10.23 2.75 3.42
C PHE A 119 -10.60 4.12 4.00
N PRO A 120 -11.83 4.29 4.52
CA PRO A 120 -12.24 5.55 5.12
C PRO A 120 -11.52 5.81 6.44
N ALA A 121 -11.01 7.03 6.60
CA ALA A 121 -10.40 7.52 7.83
C ALA A 121 -11.30 8.51 8.59
N THR A 122 -12.61 8.53 8.27
CA THR A 122 -13.58 9.44 8.89
C THR A 122 -14.28 8.81 10.10
N GLU A 123 -15.03 9.63 10.86
CA GLU A 123 -15.80 9.18 12.02
C GLU A 123 -17.23 8.71 11.70
N LEU A 124 -17.64 8.72 10.44
CA LEU A 124 -18.96 8.25 10.05
C LEU A 124 -19.16 6.78 10.45
N LEU A 125 -20.30 6.45 11.03
CA LEU A 125 -20.58 5.12 11.61
C LEU A 125 -20.39 3.97 10.60
N ALA A 126 -20.80 4.15 9.35
CA ALA A 126 -20.61 3.16 8.28
C ALA A 126 -19.10 2.95 7.97
N ASP A 127 -18.33 4.02 7.99
CA ASP A 127 -16.89 4.02 7.72
C ASP A 127 -16.09 3.38 8.85
N SER A 128 -16.52 3.60 10.11
CA SER A 128 -15.87 2.98 11.27
C SER A 128 -15.99 1.45 11.25
N GLN A 129 -17.11 0.91 10.79
CA GLN A 129 -17.30 -0.54 10.66
C GLN A 129 -16.33 -1.17 9.66
N ILE A 130 -16.10 -0.52 8.51
CA ILE A 130 -15.12 -1.01 7.50
C ILE A 130 -13.72 -0.99 8.09
N ARG A 131 -13.34 0.10 8.74
CA ARG A 131 -12.05 0.26 9.40
C ARG A 131 -11.83 -0.83 10.47
N ASP A 132 -12.79 -1.04 11.34
CA ASP A 132 -12.69 -2.00 12.44
C ASP A 132 -12.60 -3.44 11.92
N ARG A 133 -13.29 -3.78 10.85
CA ARG A 133 -13.17 -5.07 10.15
C ARG A 133 -11.76 -5.27 9.57
N LEU A 134 -11.21 -4.24 8.91
CA LEU A 134 -9.85 -4.28 8.38
C LEU A 134 -8.82 -4.47 9.50
N LEU A 135 -8.94 -3.74 10.60
CA LEU A 135 -8.05 -3.86 11.76
C LEU A 135 -8.14 -5.26 12.40
N SER A 136 -9.34 -5.80 12.55
CA SER A 136 -9.55 -7.16 13.06
C SER A 136 -8.93 -8.20 12.15
N PHE A 137 -9.13 -8.07 10.83
CA PHE A 137 -8.53 -8.96 9.85
C PHE A 137 -6.99 -8.90 9.87
N LEU A 138 -6.42 -7.70 9.94
CA LEU A 138 -4.97 -7.51 10.05
C LEU A 138 -4.41 -8.18 11.30
N SER A 139 -5.01 -7.94 12.44
CA SER A 139 -4.58 -8.54 13.70
C SER A 139 -4.61 -10.06 13.65
N GLN A 140 -5.70 -10.65 13.13
CA GLN A 140 -5.79 -12.10 12.92
C GLN A 140 -4.74 -12.62 11.94
N SER A 141 -4.52 -11.90 10.82
CA SER A 141 -3.54 -12.29 9.81
C SER A 141 -2.12 -12.29 10.35
N ILE A 142 -1.76 -11.28 11.15
CA ILE A 142 -0.46 -11.17 11.82
C ILE A 142 -0.27 -12.34 12.77
N GLN A 143 -1.25 -12.60 13.64
CA GLN A 143 -1.17 -13.70 14.61
C GLN A 143 -1.05 -15.06 13.92
N ASN A 144 -1.86 -15.29 12.88
CA ASN A 144 -1.87 -16.57 12.16
C ASN A 144 -0.60 -16.83 11.33
N LYS A 145 0.05 -15.77 10.83
CA LYS A 145 1.21 -15.89 9.94
C LYS A 145 2.54 -15.81 10.69
N LEU A 146 2.61 -15.01 11.74
CA LEU A 146 3.85 -14.78 12.49
C LEU A 146 3.92 -15.55 13.80
N HIS A 147 2.80 -16.11 14.29
CA HIS A 147 2.71 -16.85 15.56
C HIS A 147 3.35 -16.10 16.73
N LEU A 148 3.03 -14.81 16.85
CA LEU A 148 3.63 -13.91 17.84
C LEU A 148 3.29 -14.35 19.27
N ASP A 149 4.24 -14.10 20.18
CA ASP A 149 3.96 -14.14 21.61
C ASP A 149 2.79 -13.19 21.94
N PRO A 150 1.89 -13.54 22.88
CA PRO A 150 0.74 -12.71 23.23
C PRO A 150 1.06 -11.26 23.60
N GLN A 151 2.17 -11.02 24.29
CA GLN A 151 2.58 -9.65 24.67
C GLN A 151 3.04 -8.84 23.44
N ILE A 152 3.81 -9.49 22.55
CA ILE A 152 4.25 -8.88 21.29
C ILE A 152 3.03 -8.61 20.40
N PHE A 153 2.09 -9.56 20.30
CA PHE A 153 0.87 -9.39 19.53
C PHE A 153 0.04 -8.19 20.00
N ILE A 154 -0.14 -8.02 21.31
CA ILE A 154 -0.85 -6.86 21.89
C ILE A 154 -0.13 -5.56 21.48
N ALA A 155 1.19 -5.50 21.64
CA ALA A 155 1.96 -4.31 21.28
C ALA A 155 1.86 -3.95 19.80
N VAL A 156 1.97 -4.95 18.90
CA VAL A 156 1.85 -4.74 17.45
C VAL A 156 0.44 -4.30 17.07
N SER A 157 -0.59 -4.93 17.64
CA SER A 157 -1.99 -4.54 17.41
C SER A 157 -2.28 -3.11 17.85
N TYR A 158 -1.71 -2.70 19.00
CA TYR A 158 -1.79 -1.32 19.47
C TYR A 158 -1.12 -0.34 18.49
N LEU A 159 0.10 -0.64 18.02
CA LEU A 159 0.83 0.22 17.08
C LEU A 159 0.06 0.40 15.76
N ILE A 160 -0.55 -0.67 15.24
CA ILE A 160 -1.35 -0.59 14.00
C ILE A 160 -2.59 0.27 14.23
N THR A 161 -3.29 0.06 15.34
CA THR A 161 -4.47 0.86 15.69
C THR A 161 -4.11 2.33 15.83
N GLU A 162 -2.98 2.63 16.49
CA GLU A 162 -2.47 3.99 16.65
C GLU A 162 -2.09 4.62 15.30
N ALA A 163 -1.43 3.86 14.41
CA ALA A 163 -1.11 4.36 13.08
C ALA A 163 -2.37 4.73 12.28
N VAL A 164 -3.42 3.92 12.35
CA VAL A 164 -4.70 4.21 11.70
C VAL A 164 -5.40 5.42 12.32
N ASN A 165 -5.37 5.55 13.64
CA ASN A 165 -5.92 6.72 14.34
C ASN A 165 -5.15 8.00 13.96
N ASN A 166 -3.82 7.92 13.83
CA ASN A 166 -2.99 9.05 13.40
C ASN A 166 -3.34 9.54 11.99
N ILE A 167 -3.72 8.64 11.07
CA ILE A 167 -4.23 9.05 9.75
C ILE A 167 -5.50 9.89 9.93
N LYS A 168 -6.44 9.43 10.75
CA LYS A 168 -7.69 10.14 11.03
C LYS A 168 -7.43 11.51 11.69
N ASP A 169 -6.60 11.54 12.73
CA ASP A 169 -6.48 12.70 13.61
C ASP A 169 -5.54 13.78 13.06
N HIS A 170 -4.53 13.40 12.27
CA HIS A 170 -3.43 14.29 11.88
C HIS A 170 -3.27 14.47 10.38
N ALA A 171 -3.59 13.49 9.55
CA ALA A 171 -3.35 13.60 8.11
C ALA A 171 -4.33 14.52 7.37
N ARG A 172 -5.41 14.96 8.02
CA ARG A 172 -6.46 15.82 7.43
C ARG A 172 -7.00 15.28 6.09
N THR A 173 -6.96 13.97 5.94
CA THR A 173 -7.47 13.25 4.77
C THR A 173 -8.64 12.36 5.17
N PRO A 174 -9.70 12.29 4.38
CA PRO A 174 -10.83 11.41 4.68
C PRO A 174 -10.50 9.94 4.41
N ARG A 175 -9.33 9.64 3.85
CA ARG A 175 -8.96 8.29 3.41
C ARG A 175 -7.58 7.89 3.87
N GLY A 176 -7.44 6.61 4.23
CA GLY A 176 -6.19 5.93 4.50
C GLY A 176 -5.92 4.83 3.47
N TYR A 177 -4.68 4.39 3.40
CA TYR A 177 -4.26 3.32 2.49
C TYR A 177 -3.57 2.23 3.28
N LEU A 178 -3.89 1.00 2.94
CA LEU A 178 -3.33 -0.18 3.55
C LEU A 178 -2.83 -1.13 2.47
N PHE A 179 -1.62 -1.63 2.66
CA PHE A 179 -1.03 -2.65 1.83
C PHE A 179 -0.21 -3.58 2.70
N THR A 180 -0.33 -4.91 2.51
CA THR A 180 0.47 -5.85 3.28
C THR A 180 1.08 -6.94 2.42
N GLN A 181 2.27 -7.39 2.80
CA GLN A 181 2.96 -8.52 2.19
C GLN A 181 3.63 -9.38 3.26
N PHE A 182 3.29 -10.65 3.30
CA PHE A 182 3.96 -11.65 4.12
C PHE A 182 5.00 -12.42 3.29
N TYR A 183 6.19 -12.59 3.84
CA TYR A 183 7.31 -13.32 3.27
C TYR A 183 7.57 -14.59 4.07
N PRO A 184 6.90 -15.74 3.72
CA PRO A 184 6.94 -16.97 4.55
C PRO A 184 8.36 -17.47 4.81
N ARG A 185 9.24 -17.40 3.79
CA ARG A 185 10.64 -17.86 3.91
C ARG A 185 11.49 -17.02 4.87
N LYS A 186 11.09 -15.79 5.11
CA LYS A 186 11.80 -14.83 6.00
C LYS A 186 11.13 -14.70 7.35
N GLY A 187 9.89 -15.17 7.52
CA GLY A 187 9.07 -14.92 8.70
C GLY A 187 8.81 -13.43 8.95
N LEU A 188 8.71 -12.65 7.87
CA LEU A 188 8.52 -11.20 7.91
C LEU A 188 7.19 -10.81 7.27
N MET A 189 6.61 -9.73 7.75
CA MET A 189 5.42 -9.12 7.18
C MET A 189 5.62 -7.60 7.11
N ASP A 190 5.44 -7.05 5.91
CA ASP A 190 5.35 -5.60 5.70
C ASP A 190 3.88 -5.17 5.80
N ILE A 191 3.65 -4.04 6.46
CA ILE A 191 2.32 -3.43 6.64
C ILE A 191 2.42 -1.93 6.37
#